data_1a22d89bc6884d494e8b029786be0956
#
_entry.id   1a22d89bc6884d494e8b029786be0956
#
_cell.length_a   1.000
_cell.length_b   1.000
_cell.length_c   1.000
_cell.angle_alpha   90.00
_cell.angle_beta   90.00
_cell.angle_gamma   90.00
#
_symmetry.space_group_name_H-M   'P 1'
#
loop_
_entity.id
_entity.type
_entity.pdbx_description
1 polymer ?
#
loop_
_entity_poly.entity_id
_entity_poly.type
_entity_poly.pdbx_seq_one_letter_code
_entity_poly.pdbx_strand_id
1 'polypeptide(L)'
;MFIDTHMHEMTCSKDSFLKLEQMVEIAREKGLGAICITDHDDMGLKEYAEEYAEKTGFPIFVGIEFFSLQGDIIAFGIEEYPDERIPAQEFIDLVKSQGGFCFAAHPFRNNNRGLEENLRTVKGLDGLEVLNGSTSVEACQK
;
A
#
# COMPACT_ATOMS: atom_id res chain seq x y z
N MET A 1 -13.71 -14.40 0.42
CA MET A 1 -12.51 -14.05 1.20
C MET A 1 -12.30 -12.55 1.07
N PHE A 2 -12.11 -11.86 2.18
CA PHE A 2 -11.79 -10.42 2.20
C PHE A 2 -10.32 -10.23 2.55
N ILE A 3 -9.69 -9.24 1.93
CA ILE A 3 -8.28 -8.88 2.15
C ILE A 3 -8.23 -7.36 2.39
N ASP A 4 -7.51 -6.93 3.42
CA ASP A 4 -7.15 -5.52 3.55
C ASP A 4 -5.87 -5.26 2.76
N THR A 5 -5.93 -4.31 1.83
CA THR A 5 -4.85 -4.06 0.86
C THR A 5 -3.99 -2.84 1.19
N HIS A 6 -4.29 -2.12 2.29
CA HIS A 6 -3.60 -0.89 2.65
C HIS A 6 -3.49 -0.75 4.18
N MET A 7 -2.42 -1.26 4.75
CA MET A 7 -2.17 -1.21 6.19
C MET A 7 -0.72 -0.81 6.47
N HIS A 8 -0.50 -0.12 7.58
CA HIS A 8 0.82 0.30 8.06
C HIS A 8 1.19 -0.42 9.34
N GLU A 9 2.44 -0.88 9.42
CA GLU A 9 3.02 -1.53 10.60
C GLU A 9 3.98 -0.55 11.32
N MET A 10 4.00 -0.58 12.64
CA MET A 10 4.67 0.44 13.44
C MET A 10 6.21 0.46 13.34
N THR A 11 6.84 -0.61 12.89
CA THR A 11 8.30 -0.69 12.78
C THR A 11 8.83 0.18 11.62
N CYS A 12 8.10 0.18 10.49
CA CYS A 12 8.48 0.90 9.27
C CYS A 12 7.64 2.18 9.05
N SER A 13 6.45 2.28 9.65
CA SER A 13 5.58 3.47 9.52
C SER A 13 5.36 4.18 10.86
N LYS A 14 5.74 5.45 10.93
CA LYS A 14 5.63 6.28 12.14
C LYS A 14 4.19 6.66 12.50
N ASP A 15 3.26 6.49 11.60
CA ASP A 15 1.83 6.78 11.76
C ASP A 15 1.00 5.56 12.18
N SER A 16 1.64 4.42 12.38
CA SER A 16 1.03 3.22 12.93
C SER A 16 1.44 2.97 14.38
N PHE A 17 0.56 2.29 15.11
CA PHE A 17 0.77 1.86 16.51
C PHE A 17 0.61 0.35 16.69
N LEU A 18 0.35 -0.39 15.60
CA LEU A 18 0.12 -1.82 15.62
C LEU A 18 1.35 -2.58 15.13
N LYS A 19 1.70 -3.62 15.88
CA LYS A 19 2.68 -4.64 15.45
C LYS A 19 2.02 -5.65 14.53
N LEU A 20 2.82 -6.30 13.69
CA LEU A 20 2.36 -7.30 12.74
C LEU A 20 1.51 -8.39 13.40
N GLU A 21 1.92 -8.89 14.56
CA GLU A 21 1.22 -9.95 15.28
C GLU A 21 -0.21 -9.51 15.70
N GLN A 22 -0.33 -8.28 16.18
CA GLN A 22 -1.63 -7.69 16.55
C GLN A 22 -2.52 -7.50 15.33
N MET A 23 -1.94 -7.05 14.21
CA MET A 23 -2.67 -6.89 12.94
C MET A 23 -3.24 -8.22 12.46
N VAL A 24 -2.45 -9.30 12.52
CA VAL A 24 -2.90 -10.65 12.13
C VAL A 24 -3.99 -11.16 13.07
N GLU A 25 -3.87 -10.95 14.37
CA GLU A 25 -4.88 -11.33 15.35
C GLU A 25 -6.22 -10.64 15.08
N ILE A 26 -6.19 -9.31 14.93
CA ILE A 26 -7.39 -8.51 14.62
C ILE A 26 -7.99 -8.91 13.26
N ALA A 27 -7.15 -9.13 12.25
CA ALA A 27 -7.60 -9.57 10.93
C ALA A 27 -8.35 -10.90 10.98
N ARG A 28 -7.84 -11.87 11.74
CA ARG A 28 -8.52 -13.17 11.97
C ARG A 28 -9.87 -12.99 12.69
N GLU A 29 -9.90 -12.17 13.74
CA GLU A 29 -11.14 -11.88 14.48
C GLU A 29 -12.20 -11.23 13.59
N LYS A 30 -11.78 -10.37 12.66
CA LYS A 30 -12.66 -9.72 11.67
C LYS A 30 -13.00 -10.60 10.46
N GLY A 31 -12.46 -11.80 10.37
CA GLY A 31 -12.74 -12.74 9.28
C GLY A 31 -12.03 -12.38 7.97
N LEU A 32 -10.94 -11.62 8.03
CA LEU A 32 -10.09 -11.40 6.86
C LEU A 32 -9.31 -12.67 6.52
N GLY A 33 -9.12 -12.93 5.24
CA GLY A 33 -8.37 -14.09 4.74
C GLY A 33 -6.90 -13.80 4.50
N ALA A 34 -6.52 -12.52 4.41
CA ALA A 34 -5.15 -12.04 4.26
C ALA A 34 -5.06 -10.56 4.63
N ILE A 35 -3.84 -10.05 4.82
CA ILE A 35 -3.54 -8.63 4.94
C ILE A 35 -2.38 -8.25 4.04
N CYS A 36 -2.34 -6.97 3.63
CA CYS A 36 -1.21 -6.38 2.93
C CYS A 36 -0.61 -5.26 3.79
N ILE A 37 0.69 -5.33 4.00
CA ILE A 37 1.47 -4.28 4.67
C ILE A 37 2.07 -3.40 3.59
N THR A 38 1.76 -2.12 3.64
CA THR A 38 2.17 -1.12 2.64
C THR A 38 2.73 0.11 3.35
N ASP A 39 3.84 -0.09 4.05
CA ASP A 39 4.48 0.98 4.82
C ASP A 39 4.99 2.11 3.91
N HIS A 40 5.10 3.31 4.49
CA HIS A 40 5.53 4.49 3.76
C HIS A 40 6.98 4.38 3.30
N ASP A 41 7.18 4.36 1.98
CA ASP A 41 8.48 4.40 1.31
C ASP A 41 9.47 3.31 1.78
N ASP A 42 8.97 2.22 2.39
CA ASP A 42 9.79 1.17 3.00
C ASP A 42 9.15 -0.21 2.86
N MET A 43 9.95 -1.21 2.53
CA MET A 43 9.59 -2.63 2.50
C MET A 43 10.42 -3.48 3.48
N GLY A 44 11.07 -2.86 4.44
CA GLY A 44 11.99 -3.52 5.38
C GLY A 44 11.35 -4.61 6.25
N LEU A 45 10.02 -4.62 6.36
CA LEU A 45 9.29 -5.66 7.09
C LEU A 45 9.16 -6.99 6.31
N LYS A 46 9.50 -7.03 5.02
CA LYS A 46 9.17 -8.14 4.11
C LYS A 46 9.63 -9.49 4.62
N GLU A 47 10.91 -9.64 4.94
CA GLU A 47 11.48 -10.91 5.40
C GLU A 47 10.77 -11.41 6.68
N TYR A 48 10.60 -10.52 7.66
CA TYR A 48 9.91 -10.85 8.91
C TYR A 48 8.44 -11.24 8.68
N ALA A 49 7.74 -10.53 7.81
CA ALA A 49 6.34 -10.82 7.50
C ALA A 49 6.17 -12.16 6.76
N GLU A 50 7.07 -12.50 5.85
CA GLU A 50 7.09 -13.78 5.16
C GLU A 50 7.32 -14.94 6.14
N GLU A 51 8.32 -14.84 7.02
CA GLU A 51 8.57 -15.85 8.07
C GLU A 51 7.36 -16.00 9.01
N TYR A 52 6.74 -14.89 9.41
CA TYR A 52 5.57 -14.90 10.28
C TYR A 52 4.36 -15.53 9.59
N ALA A 53 4.15 -15.25 8.30
CA ALA A 53 3.11 -15.86 7.50
C ALA A 53 3.29 -17.38 7.39
N GLU A 54 4.49 -17.86 7.13
CA GLU A 54 4.81 -19.29 7.09
C GLU A 54 4.53 -19.96 8.44
N LYS A 55 4.99 -19.36 9.52
CA LYS A 55 4.84 -19.87 10.89
C LYS A 55 3.37 -19.95 11.32
N THR A 56 2.55 -18.99 10.94
CA THR A 56 1.16 -18.87 11.41
C THR A 56 0.13 -19.43 10.43
N GLY A 57 0.51 -19.67 9.18
CA GLY A 57 -0.38 -20.06 8.10
C GLY A 57 -1.36 -18.94 7.69
N PHE A 58 -1.12 -17.68 8.11
CA PHE A 58 -1.95 -16.55 7.73
C PHE A 58 -1.26 -15.76 6.60
N PRO A 59 -1.87 -15.60 5.43
CA PRO A 59 -1.25 -14.92 4.30
C PRO A 59 -1.02 -13.43 4.59
N ILE A 60 0.22 -12.99 4.41
CA ILE A 60 0.66 -11.60 4.54
C ILE A 60 1.42 -11.23 3.28
N PHE A 61 1.03 -10.14 2.64
CA PHE A 61 1.73 -9.60 1.48
C PHE A 61 2.37 -8.26 1.86
N VAL A 62 3.63 -8.07 1.48
CA VAL A 62 4.32 -6.81 1.72
C VAL A 62 4.49 -6.08 0.39
N GLY A 63 4.01 -4.87 0.35
CA GLY A 63 4.19 -3.89 -0.70
C GLY A 63 4.74 -2.60 -0.11
N ILE A 64 4.55 -1.51 -0.84
CA ILE A 64 5.00 -0.17 -0.45
C ILE A 64 3.90 0.84 -0.74
N GLU A 65 3.69 1.81 0.14
CA GLU A 65 3.00 3.06 -0.20
C GLU A 65 4.04 4.12 -0.51
N PHE A 66 4.37 4.26 -1.79
CA PHE A 66 5.39 5.18 -2.27
C PHE A 66 4.83 6.58 -2.49
N PHE A 67 5.45 7.58 -1.82
CA PHE A 67 5.08 8.97 -1.99
C PHE A 67 5.79 9.59 -3.20
N SER A 68 5.20 9.49 -4.38
CA SER A 68 5.69 10.14 -5.59
C SER A 68 5.57 11.66 -5.51
N LEU A 69 6.12 12.37 -6.50
CA LEU A 69 5.99 13.85 -6.60
C LEU A 69 4.51 14.29 -6.76
N GLN A 70 3.63 13.44 -7.30
CA GLN A 70 2.22 13.76 -7.54
C GLN A 70 1.26 13.14 -6.52
N GLY A 71 1.68 12.16 -5.71
CA GLY A 71 0.83 11.52 -4.72
C GLY A 71 1.23 10.08 -4.43
N ASP A 72 0.49 9.44 -3.53
CA ASP A 72 0.76 8.09 -3.07
C ASP A 72 0.33 7.02 -4.07
N ILE A 73 1.21 6.06 -4.27
CA ILE A 73 0.98 4.87 -5.12
C ILE A 73 1.35 3.63 -4.32
N ILE A 74 0.42 2.71 -4.20
CA ILE A 74 0.69 1.40 -3.61
C ILE A 74 1.19 0.46 -4.70
N ALA A 75 2.28 -0.26 -4.40
CA ALA A 75 2.86 -1.24 -5.30
C ALA A 75 3.20 -2.54 -4.60
N PHE A 76 3.06 -3.64 -5.35
CA PHE A 76 3.40 -5.01 -4.94
C PHE A 76 4.20 -5.71 -6.03
N GLY A 77 4.94 -6.76 -5.63
CA GLY A 77 5.69 -7.60 -6.56
C GLY A 77 6.95 -6.93 -7.08
N ILE A 78 7.53 -6.02 -6.31
CA ILE A 78 8.79 -5.34 -6.61
C ILE A 78 9.85 -5.66 -5.55
N GLU A 79 11.11 -5.56 -5.93
CA GLU A 79 12.26 -5.70 -5.05
C GLU A 79 13.05 -4.36 -4.94
N GLU A 80 13.02 -3.58 -6.01
CA GLU A 80 13.72 -2.29 -6.08
C GLU A 80 12.74 -1.13 -6.09
N TYR A 81 13.01 -0.15 -5.25
CA TYR A 81 12.24 1.09 -5.17
C TYR A 81 13.18 2.27 -4.86
N PRO A 82 12.82 3.52 -5.25
CA PRO A 82 13.68 4.67 -5.05
C PRO A 82 13.80 5.08 -3.58
N ASP A 83 14.98 5.56 -3.20
CA ASP A 83 15.21 6.20 -1.89
C ASP A 83 14.69 7.64 -1.82
N GLU A 84 14.44 8.26 -2.99
CA GLU A 84 13.97 9.63 -3.11
C GLU A 84 12.64 9.68 -3.88
N ARG A 85 11.88 10.74 -3.66
CA ARG A 85 10.64 10.98 -4.41
C ARG A 85 10.94 11.22 -5.88
N ILE A 86 10.29 10.46 -6.75
CA ILE A 86 10.35 10.59 -8.20
C ILE A 86 8.94 10.87 -8.77
N PRO A 87 8.83 11.31 -10.04
CA PRO A 87 7.53 11.44 -10.70
C PRO A 87 6.71 10.16 -10.66
N ALA A 88 5.39 10.30 -10.49
CA ALA A 88 4.46 9.16 -10.41
C ALA A 88 4.60 8.21 -11.61
N GLN A 89 4.73 8.74 -12.83
CA GLN A 89 4.89 7.94 -14.03
C GLN A 89 6.18 7.11 -14.01
N GLU A 90 7.29 7.70 -13.56
CA GLU A 90 8.56 6.98 -13.46
C GLU A 90 8.48 5.83 -12.44
N PHE A 91 7.79 6.05 -11.32
CA PHE A 91 7.58 4.98 -10.34
C PHE A 91 6.69 3.86 -10.90
N ILE A 92 5.59 4.21 -11.59
CA ILE A 92 4.72 3.24 -12.25
C ILE A 92 5.51 2.40 -13.26
N ASP A 93 6.33 3.05 -14.10
CA ASP A 93 7.16 2.38 -15.10
C ASP A 93 8.19 1.44 -14.44
N LEU A 94 8.78 1.85 -13.33
CA LEU A 94 9.69 1.03 -12.53
C LEU A 94 8.99 -0.21 -11.96
N VAL A 95 7.78 -0.07 -11.41
CA VAL A 95 6.97 -1.19 -10.92
C VAL A 95 6.67 -2.17 -12.06
N LYS A 96 6.24 -1.67 -13.22
CA LYS A 96 5.92 -2.50 -14.38
C LYS A 96 7.14 -3.21 -14.95
N SER A 97 8.29 -2.58 -14.96
CA SER A 97 9.55 -3.20 -15.42
C SER A 97 9.96 -4.42 -14.58
N GLN A 98 9.56 -4.46 -13.32
CA GLN A 98 9.78 -5.59 -12.42
C GLN A 98 8.67 -6.65 -12.46
N GLY A 99 7.63 -6.46 -13.27
CA GLY A 99 6.48 -7.35 -13.33
C GLY A 99 5.47 -7.14 -12.16
N GLY A 100 5.64 -6.07 -11.40
CA GLY A 100 4.75 -5.69 -10.31
C GLY A 100 3.42 -5.09 -10.78
N PHE A 101 2.53 -4.86 -9.83
CA PHE A 101 1.30 -4.10 -10.06
C PHE A 101 1.17 -2.96 -9.06
N CYS A 102 0.45 -1.90 -9.43
CA CYS A 102 0.27 -0.73 -8.61
C CYS A 102 -1.11 -0.08 -8.78
N PHE A 103 -1.53 0.60 -7.74
CA PHE A 103 -2.77 1.37 -7.75
C PHE A 103 -2.64 2.68 -6.97
N ALA A 104 -3.50 3.66 -7.30
CA ALA A 104 -3.52 4.94 -6.61
C ALA A 104 -4.11 4.77 -5.20
N ALA A 105 -3.36 5.19 -4.17
CA ALA A 105 -3.84 5.22 -2.80
C ALA A 105 -4.75 6.46 -2.58
N HIS A 106 -5.89 6.27 -1.92
CA HIS A 106 -6.82 7.36 -1.51
C HIS A 106 -6.77 8.62 -2.41
N PRO A 107 -7.01 8.49 -3.72
CA PRO A 107 -6.63 9.48 -4.72
C PRO A 107 -7.21 10.88 -4.50
N PHE A 108 -8.33 11.00 -3.79
CA PHE A 108 -9.00 12.27 -3.50
C PHE A 108 -9.10 12.60 -2.01
N ARG A 109 -8.29 11.93 -1.17
CA ARG A 109 -8.21 12.27 0.24
C ARG A 109 -7.62 13.68 0.42
N ASN A 110 -8.26 14.50 1.27
CA ASN A 110 -7.82 15.87 1.53
C ASN A 110 -6.62 15.92 2.49
N ASN A 111 -5.47 15.46 2.03
CA ASN A 111 -4.21 15.43 2.79
C ASN A 111 -2.98 15.78 1.93
N ASN A 112 -3.20 16.27 0.71
CA ASN A 112 -2.16 16.57 -0.29
C ASN A 112 -1.28 15.36 -0.65
N ARG A 113 -1.80 14.14 -0.49
CA ARG A 113 -1.07 12.91 -0.81
C ARG A 113 -1.75 12.08 -1.90
N GLY A 114 -2.97 12.40 -2.31
CA GLY A 114 -3.65 11.74 -3.41
C GLY A 114 -3.16 12.22 -4.78
N LEU A 115 -3.24 11.34 -5.79
CA LEU A 115 -2.92 11.70 -7.18
C LEU A 115 -3.91 12.71 -7.80
N GLU A 116 -5.15 12.75 -7.31
CA GLU A 116 -6.20 13.68 -7.75
C GLU A 116 -6.32 13.75 -9.29
N GLU A 117 -6.25 14.95 -9.86
CA GLU A 117 -6.35 15.15 -11.32
C GLU A 117 -5.19 14.52 -12.12
N ASN A 118 -4.05 14.20 -11.47
CA ASN A 118 -2.95 13.49 -12.12
C ASN A 118 -3.34 12.08 -12.56
N LEU A 119 -4.40 11.48 -12.00
CA LEU A 119 -4.97 10.22 -12.48
C LEU A 119 -5.32 10.23 -13.98
N ARG A 120 -5.61 11.41 -14.55
CA ARG A 120 -5.96 11.57 -15.97
C ARG A 120 -4.73 11.47 -16.88
N THR A 121 -3.56 11.70 -16.35
CA THR A 121 -2.31 11.80 -17.12
C THR A 121 -1.39 10.61 -16.95
N VAL A 122 -1.35 10.00 -15.75
CA VAL A 122 -0.56 8.81 -15.49
C VAL A 122 -1.14 7.59 -16.21
N LYS A 123 -0.27 6.69 -16.66
CA LYS A 123 -0.63 5.47 -17.36
C LYS A 123 0.00 4.26 -16.68
N GLY A 124 -0.68 3.11 -16.79
CA GLY A 124 -0.15 1.84 -16.28
C GLY A 124 -0.54 1.53 -14.84
N LEU A 125 -1.36 2.34 -14.18
CA LEU A 125 -2.02 1.93 -12.94
C LEU A 125 -2.98 0.76 -13.22
N ASP A 126 -2.97 -0.24 -12.35
CA ASP A 126 -3.88 -1.39 -12.43
C ASP A 126 -5.22 -1.13 -11.75
N GLY A 127 -5.28 -0.08 -10.92
CA GLY A 127 -6.50 0.29 -10.20
C GLY A 127 -6.34 1.56 -9.39
N LEU A 128 -7.36 1.81 -8.59
CA LEU A 128 -7.38 2.88 -7.59
C LEU A 128 -8.13 2.43 -6.34
N GLU A 129 -7.77 2.98 -5.19
CA GLU A 129 -8.45 2.73 -3.93
C GLU A 129 -9.75 3.54 -3.88
N VAL A 130 -10.87 2.83 -3.77
CA VAL A 130 -12.23 3.43 -3.71
C VAL A 130 -12.69 3.62 -2.27
N LEU A 131 -12.30 2.71 -1.36
CA LEU A 131 -12.63 2.77 0.05
C LEU A 131 -11.35 2.80 0.88
N ASN A 132 -11.22 3.81 1.72
CA ASN A 132 -10.10 3.95 2.64
C ASN A 132 -10.64 4.38 4.01
N GLY A 133 -10.20 3.70 5.08
CA GLY A 133 -10.72 3.91 6.43
C GLY A 133 -10.48 5.30 7.02
N SER A 134 -9.53 6.05 6.47
CA SER A 134 -9.19 7.41 6.88
C SER A 134 -9.65 8.49 5.90
N THR A 135 -10.41 8.10 4.87
CA THR A 135 -10.91 9.02 3.83
C THR A 135 -12.41 9.23 3.97
N SER A 136 -12.88 10.47 3.81
CA SER A 136 -14.33 10.75 3.86
C SER A 136 -15.08 10.02 2.75
N VAL A 137 -16.35 9.68 3.01
CA VAL A 137 -17.21 9.01 2.02
C VAL A 137 -17.32 9.83 0.73
N GLU A 138 -17.43 11.15 0.85
CA GLU A 138 -17.52 12.05 -0.32
C GLU A 138 -16.24 12.00 -1.17
N ALA A 139 -15.07 11.93 -0.52
CA ALA A 139 -13.79 11.81 -1.24
C ALA A 139 -13.62 10.42 -1.88
N CYS A 140 -14.15 9.36 -1.28
CA CYS A 140 -14.17 8.02 -1.85
C CYS A 140 -15.09 7.89 -3.09
N GLN A 141 -16.05 8.80 -3.26
CA GLN A 141 -17.04 8.75 -4.34
C GLN A 141 -16.69 9.65 -5.55
N LYS A 142 -15.57 10.39 -5.51
CA LYS A 142 -15.09 11.20 -6.63
C LYS A 142 -14.45 10.36 -7.72
#